data_b9e492b427ba435f77c67ff244317e7a
#
_entry.id   b9e492b427ba435f77c67ff244317e7a
#
_cell.length_a   1.000
_cell.length_b   1.000
_cell.length_c   1.000
_cell.angle_alpha   90.00
_cell.angle_beta   90.00
_cell.angle_gamma   90.00
#
_symmetry.space_group_name_H-M   'P 1'
#
loop_
_entity.id
_entity.type
_entity.pdbx_description
1 polymer ?
#
loop_
_entity_poly.entity_id
_entity_poly.type
_entity_poly.pdbx_seq_one_letter_code
_entity_poly.pdbx_strand_id
1 'polypeptide(L)'
;MEFALVLPLVLVVMLAAVEVAVAARVQLEVTGAAREGAREAATTPEPERAVAAVRRALGGDAGGRARVSVVREHVVGGTAEVVVRLRHRVAGPLFGGFDVTLVGRAVMRVER
;
A
#
# COMPACT_ATOMS: atom_id res chain seq x y z
N MET A 1 21.94 -14.39 -35.56
CA MET A 1 22.39 -14.92 -34.28
C MET A 1 22.35 -13.91 -33.15
N GLU A 2 22.70 -12.66 -33.41
CA GLU A 2 22.66 -11.60 -32.40
C GLU A 2 21.26 -11.35 -31.86
N PHE A 3 20.23 -11.48 -32.67
CA PHE A 3 18.84 -11.34 -32.26
C PHE A 3 18.38 -12.43 -31.28
N ALA A 4 18.98 -13.61 -31.36
CA ALA A 4 18.61 -14.72 -30.49
C ALA A 4 18.99 -14.49 -29.04
N LEU A 5 20.01 -13.67 -28.78
CA LEU A 5 20.45 -13.29 -27.42
C LEU A 5 19.73 -12.02 -26.94
N VAL A 6 19.39 -11.11 -27.84
CA VAL A 6 18.75 -9.84 -27.51
C VAL A 6 17.28 -10.03 -27.17
N LEU A 7 16.57 -10.91 -27.86
CA LEU A 7 15.15 -11.12 -27.65
C LEU A 7 14.81 -11.60 -26.22
N PRO A 8 15.49 -12.61 -25.66
CA PRO A 8 15.24 -12.99 -24.27
C PRO A 8 15.54 -11.86 -23.28
N LEU A 9 16.60 -11.09 -23.53
CA LEU A 9 16.96 -9.96 -22.69
C LEU A 9 15.86 -8.88 -22.70
N VAL A 10 15.34 -8.56 -23.87
CA VAL A 10 14.25 -7.59 -24.02
C VAL A 10 12.99 -8.07 -23.27
N LEU A 11 12.68 -9.35 -23.38
CA LEU A 11 11.52 -9.93 -22.68
C LEU A 11 11.68 -9.83 -21.17
N VAL A 12 12.88 -10.11 -20.64
CA VAL A 12 13.15 -9.99 -19.21
C VAL A 12 12.99 -8.54 -18.74
N VAL A 13 13.51 -7.59 -19.50
CA VAL A 13 13.40 -6.17 -19.17
C VAL A 13 11.94 -5.73 -19.20
N MET A 14 11.18 -6.15 -20.20
CA MET A 14 9.76 -5.83 -20.29
C MET A 14 8.97 -6.41 -19.12
N LEU A 15 9.27 -7.66 -18.74
CA LEU A 15 8.61 -8.30 -17.61
C LEU A 15 8.93 -7.56 -16.32
N ALA A 16 10.18 -7.18 -16.12
CA ALA A 16 10.59 -6.40 -14.96
C ALA A 16 9.88 -5.04 -14.91
N ALA A 17 9.73 -4.38 -16.06
CA ALA A 17 9.02 -3.11 -16.15
C ALA A 17 7.55 -3.25 -15.75
N VAL A 18 6.89 -4.32 -16.18
CA VAL A 18 5.49 -4.60 -15.80
C VAL A 18 5.38 -4.82 -14.29
N GLU A 19 6.31 -5.58 -13.70
CA GLU A 19 6.30 -5.84 -12.26
C GLU A 19 6.47 -4.54 -11.46
N VAL A 20 7.36 -3.66 -11.90
CA VAL A 20 7.55 -2.34 -11.27
C VAL A 20 6.28 -1.50 -11.38
N ALA A 21 5.66 -1.50 -12.55
CA ALA A 21 4.42 -0.74 -12.76
C ALA A 21 3.28 -1.23 -11.84
N VAL A 22 3.14 -2.55 -11.69
CA VAL A 22 2.15 -3.15 -10.80
C VAL A 22 2.44 -2.78 -9.34
N ALA A 23 3.69 -2.88 -8.92
CA ALA A 23 4.09 -2.51 -7.55
C ALA A 23 3.82 -1.02 -7.27
N ALA A 24 4.12 -0.15 -8.23
CA ALA A 24 3.86 1.29 -8.11
C ALA A 24 2.36 1.57 -7.96
N ARG A 25 1.53 0.88 -8.73
CA ARG A 25 0.08 1.00 -8.64
C ARG A 25 -0.43 0.59 -7.26
N VAL A 26 0.02 -0.54 -6.76
CA VAL A 26 -0.36 -1.02 -5.42
C VAL A 26 0.12 -0.05 -4.35
N GLN A 27 1.32 0.52 -4.50
CA GLN A 27 1.84 1.54 -3.58
C GLN A 27 0.92 2.77 -3.54
N LEU A 28 0.42 3.22 -4.68
CA LEU A 28 -0.53 4.33 -4.73
C LEU A 28 -1.85 3.98 -4.03
N GLU A 29 -2.32 2.76 -4.20
CA GLU A 29 -3.54 2.28 -3.52
C GLU A 29 -3.34 2.24 -2.01
N VAL A 30 -2.20 1.75 -1.53
CA VAL A 30 -1.87 1.67 -0.11
C VAL A 30 -1.76 3.08 0.49
N THR A 31 -1.13 4.00 -0.22
CA THR A 31 -1.01 5.40 0.22
C THR A 31 -2.39 6.07 0.27
N GLY A 32 -3.22 5.85 -0.75
CA GLY A 32 -4.58 6.36 -0.78
C GLY A 32 -5.43 5.82 0.37
N ALA A 33 -5.29 4.53 0.67
CA ALA A 33 -5.99 3.90 1.79
C ALA A 33 -5.54 4.50 3.13
N ALA A 34 -4.24 4.76 3.29
CA ALA A 34 -3.71 5.39 4.49
C ALA A 34 -4.29 6.80 4.69
N ARG A 35 -4.43 7.56 3.61
CA ARG A 35 -5.06 8.89 3.66
C ARG A 35 -6.52 8.80 4.07
N GLU A 36 -7.24 7.85 3.53
CA GLU A 36 -8.65 7.65 3.90
C GLU A 36 -8.78 7.24 5.37
N GLY A 37 -7.91 6.36 5.84
CA GLY A 37 -7.86 5.99 7.24
C GLY A 37 -7.53 7.16 8.16
N ALA A 38 -6.56 8.00 7.76
CA ALA A 38 -6.17 9.17 8.55
C ALA A 38 -7.29 10.19 8.62
N ARG A 39 -8.02 10.36 7.52
CA ARG A 39 -9.20 11.24 7.49
C ARG A 39 -10.26 10.76 8.48
N GLU A 40 -10.53 9.47 8.50
CA GLU A 40 -11.49 8.90 9.45
C GLU A 40 -10.99 9.03 10.89
N ALA A 41 -9.71 8.76 11.12
CA ALA A 41 -9.10 8.87 12.46
C ALA A 41 -9.14 10.30 12.98
N ALA A 42 -9.03 11.29 12.10
CA ALA A 42 -9.06 12.70 12.49
C ALA A 42 -10.43 13.13 13.01
N THR A 43 -11.49 12.46 12.59
CA THR A 43 -12.87 12.84 12.95
C THR A 43 -13.53 11.89 13.95
N THR A 44 -12.95 10.73 14.18
CA THR A 44 -13.56 9.68 15.01
C THR A 44 -12.54 9.12 15.99
N PRO A 45 -12.84 9.05 17.29
CA PRO A 45 -11.89 8.54 18.27
C PRO A 45 -11.70 7.02 18.24
N GLU A 46 -12.60 6.28 17.64
CA GLU A 46 -12.51 4.81 17.59
C GLU A 46 -11.54 4.36 16.49
N PRO A 47 -10.41 3.72 16.85
CA PRO A 47 -9.44 3.27 15.84
C PRO A 47 -9.99 2.23 14.88
N GLU A 48 -11.00 1.47 15.29
CA GLU A 48 -11.63 0.45 14.45
C GLU A 48 -12.26 1.05 13.18
N ARG A 49 -12.76 2.27 13.28
CA ARG A 49 -13.35 2.96 12.13
C ARG A 49 -12.30 3.34 11.10
N ALA A 50 -11.15 3.79 11.56
CA ALA A 50 -10.02 4.10 10.67
C ALA A 50 -9.53 2.82 9.97
N VAL A 51 -9.39 1.73 10.72
CA VAL A 51 -9.01 0.43 10.16
C VAL A 51 -10.03 -0.02 9.12
N ALA A 52 -11.32 0.10 9.42
CA ALA A 52 -12.38 -0.27 8.48
C ALA A 52 -12.33 0.59 7.21
N ALA A 53 -12.06 1.88 7.34
CA ALA A 53 -11.93 2.78 6.19
C ALA A 53 -10.76 2.37 5.29
N VAL A 54 -9.62 2.00 5.87
CA VAL A 54 -8.47 1.52 5.11
C VAL A 54 -8.82 0.22 4.36
N ARG A 55 -9.45 -0.72 5.05
CA ARG A 55 -9.80 -2.00 4.45
C ARG A 55 -10.80 -1.85 3.31
N ARG A 56 -11.75 -0.95 3.44
CA ARG A 56 -12.71 -0.64 2.36
C ARG A 56 -12.02 0.02 1.17
N ALA A 57 -11.08 0.93 1.43
CA ALA A 57 -10.36 1.62 0.37
C ALA A 57 -9.49 0.67 -0.43
N LEU A 58 -8.85 -0.31 0.21
CA LEU A 58 -8.06 -1.33 -0.46
C LEU A 58 -8.94 -2.35 -1.17
N GLY A 59 -10.03 -2.75 -0.53
CA GLY A 59 -10.96 -3.74 -1.07
C GLY A 59 -10.41 -5.16 -1.12
N GLY A 60 -11.30 -6.13 -1.25
CA GLY A 60 -10.98 -7.52 -1.51
C GLY A 60 -9.94 -8.14 -0.58
N ASP A 61 -9.10 -9.01 -1.15
CA ASP A 61 -8.04 -9.71 -0.42
C ASP A 61 -6.99 -8.75 0.18
N ALA A 62 -6.67 -7.68 -0.54
CA ALA A 62 -5.70 -6.68 -0.07
C ALA A 62 -6.17 -6.05 1.24
N GLY A 63 -7.47 -5.69 1.33
CA GLY A 63 -8.05 -5.14 2.55
C GLY A 63 -7.94 -6.10 3.73
N GLY A 64 -8.14 -7.40 3.49
CA GLY A 64 -8.06 -8.42 4.54
C GLY A 64 -6.64 -8.72 4.99
N ARG A 65 -5.65 -8.53 4.10
CA ARG A 65 -4.23 -8.83 4.38
C ARG A 65 -3.45 -7.64 4.92
N ALA A 66 -3.96 -6.44 4.75
CA ALA A 66 -3.26 -5.22 5.16
C ALA A 66 -3.16 -5.14 6.69
N ARG A 67 -2.01 -4.72 7.17
CA ARG A 67 -1.81 -4.38 8.57
C ARG A 67 -1.94 -2.88 8.73
N VAL A 68 -2.80 -2.46 9.61
CA VAL A 68 -3.11 -1.04 9.82
C VAL A 68 -2.74 -0.66 11.24
N SER A 69 -1.93 0.38 11.37
CA SER A 69 -1.57 0.97 12.64
C SER A 69 -2.15 2.39 12.71
N VAL A 70 -2.88 2.68 13.77
CA VAL A 70 -3.50 3.99 13.98
C VAL A 70 -2.98 4.58 15.28
N VAL A 71 -2.37 5.75 15.18
CA VAL A 71 -1.92 6.51 16.36
C VAL A 71 -2.64 7.85 16.32
N ARG A 72 -3.42 8.12 17.34
CA ARG A 72 -4.22 9.34 17.40
C ARG A 72 -4.03 10.03 18.74
N GLU A 73 -3.69 11.30 18.68
CA GLU A 73 -3.70 12.14 19.87
C GLU A 73 -5.15 12.45 20.25
N HIS A 74 -5.43 12.52 21.53
CA HIS A 74 -6.79 12.73 22.04
C HIS A 74 -7.17 14.21 22.19
N VAL A 75 -6.36 15.08 21.64
CA VAL A 75 -6.52 16.54 21.74
C VAL A 75 -6.83 17.11 20.35
N VAL A 76 -7.86 17.94 20.26
CA VAL A 76 -8.16 18.66 19.02
C VAL A 76 -6.96 19.53 18.65
N GLY A 77 -6.56 19.46 17.39
CA GLY A 77 -5.34 20.12 16.91
C GLY A 77 -4.10 19.22 16.96
N GLY A 78 -4.17 18.09 17.66
CA GLY A 78 -3.13 17.06 17.63
C GLY A 78 -3.12 16.33 16.28
N THR A 79 -2.35 15.27 16.19
CA THR A 79 -2.21 14.52 14.95
C THR A 79 -2.83 13.12 15.04
N ALA A 80 -3.36 12.67 13.91
CA ALA A 80 -3.77 11.28 13.70
C ALA A 80 -2.90 10.73 12.57
N GLU A 81 -2.17 9.66 12.85
CA GLU A 81 -1.29 9.00 11.89
C GLU A 81 -1.79 7.59 11.63
N VAL A 82 -1.92 7.26 10.35
CA VAL A 82 -2.27 5.93 9.92
C VAL A 82 -1.15 5.38 9.04
N VAL A 83 -0.66 4.21 9.40
CA VAL A 83 0.36 3.47 8.65
C VAL A 83 -0.28 2.18 8.17
N VAL A 84 -0.24 1.97 6.86
CA VAL A 84 -0.76 0.76 6.22
C VAL A 84 0.41 -0.02 5.66
N ARG A 85 0.51 -1.28 6.02
CA ARG A 85 1.52 -2.19 5.50
C ARG A 85 0.84 -3.31 4.74
N LEU A 86 1.19 -3.47 3.49
CA LEU A 86 0.65 -4.52 2.65
C LEU A 86 1.80 -5.30 2.03
N ARG A 87 1.76 -6.60 2.24
CA ARG A 87 2.73 -7.50 1.62
C ARG A 87 2.32 -7.74 0.18
N HIS A 88 3.20 -7.39 -0.74
CA HIS A 88 3.00 -7.59 -2.17
C HIS A 88 3.97 -8.63 -2.69
N ARG A 89 3.46 -9.64 -3.35
CA ARG A 89 4.29 -10.68 -3.94
C ARG A 89 4.70 -10.30 -5.35
N VAL A 90 6.00 -10.21 -5.56
CA VAL A 90 6.56 -10.03 -6.89
C VAL A 90 6.73 -11.41 -7.49
N ALA A 91 5.86 -11.76 -8.42
CA ALA A 91 5.85 -13.07 -9.07
C ALA A 91 6.57 -12.96 -10.41
N GLY A 92 7.85 -13.32 -10.42
CA GLY A 92 8.60 -13.44 -11.66
C GLY A 92 9.02 -14.89 -11.84
N PRO A 93 8.78 -15.49 -13.01
CA PRO A 93 9.23 -16.86 -13.25
C PRO A 93 10.75 -17.03 -13.17
N LEU A 94 11.49 -15.92 -13.33
CA LEU A 94 12.96 -15.91 -13.28
C LEU A 94 13.50 -15.65 -11.88
N PHE A 95 12.71 -15.06 -10.99
CA PHE A 95 13.16 -14.63 -9.66
C PHE A 95 12.57 -15.47 -8.53
N GLY A 96 11.81 -16.50 -8.85
CA GLY A 96 11.24 -17.41 -7.87
C GLY A 96 10.17 -16.81 -6.95
N GLY A 97 9.81 -15.57 -7.17
CA GLY A 97 8.85 -14.84 -6.34
C GLY A 97 9.46 -14.39 -5.00
N PHE A 98 9.28 -13.16 -4.66
CA PHE A 98 9.65 -12.63 -3.35
C PHE A 98 8.61 -11.63 -2.88
N ASP A 99 8.51 -11.45 -1.57
CA ASP A 99 7.55 -10.53 -0.98
C ASP A 99 8.19 -9.18 -0.70
N VAL A 100 7.51 -8.13 -1.07
CA VAL A 100 7.88 -6.75 -0.76
C VAL A 100 6.79 -6.17 0.12
N THR A 101 7.17 -5.52 1.21
CA THR A 101 6.20 -4.82 2.06
C THR A 101 6.06 -3.39 1.57
N LEU A 102 4.87 -3.05 1.12
CA LEU A 102 4.54 -1.70 0.70
C LEU A 102 3.95 -0.95 1.90
N VAL A 103 4.43 0.25 2.13
CA VAL A 103 4.04 1.07 3.29
C VAL A 103 3.42 2.36 2.81
N GLY A 104 2.20 2.62 3.26
CA GLY A 104 1.54 3.89 3.08
C GLY A 104 1.38 4.57 4.44
N ARG A 105 1.68 5.85 4.49
CA ARG A 105 1.56 6.66 5.70
C ARG A 105 0.81 7.94 5.39
N ALA A 106 -0.10 8.31 6.27
CA ALA A 106 -0.80 9.58 6.17
C ALA A 106 -0.98 10.15 7.57
N VAL A 107 -0.86 11.46 7.68
CA VAL A 107 -1.03 12.18 8.93
C VAL A 107 -2.05 13.29 8.70
N MET A 108 -3.03 13.39 9.58
CA MET A 108 -4.01 14.46 9.54
C MET A 108 -4.17 15.06 10.92
N ARG A 109 -4.60 16.32 10.96
CA ARG A 109 -4.87 17.00 12.20
C ARG A 109 -6.20 16.53 12.76
N VAL A 110 -6.21 16.26 14.05
CA VAL A 110 -7.44 15.87 14.75
C VAL A 110 -8.42 17.04 14.81
N GLU A 111 -9.62 16.84 14.30
CA GLU A 111 -10.68 17.87 14.25
C GLU A 111 -11.72 17.69 15.36
N ARG A 112 -11.80 16.49 15.93
CA ARG A 112 -12.75 16.19 17.01
C ARG A 112 -12.17 15.28 18.07
#